data_66229efb9ef77b5c7c9eaea54a2e8e88
#
_entry.id   66229efb9ef77b5c7c9eaea54a2e8e88
#
_cell.length_a   1.000
_cell.length_b   1.000
_cell.length_c   1.000
_cell.angle_alpha   90.00
_cell.angle_beta   90.00
_cell.angle_gamma   90.00
#
_symmetry.space_group_name_H-M   'P 1'
#
loop_
_entity.id
_entity.type
_entity.pdbx_description
1 polymer ?
#
loop_
_entity_poly.entity_id
_entity_poly.type
_entity_poly.pdbx_seq_one_letter_code
_entity_poly.pdbx_strand_id
1 'polypeptide(L)'
;MRSEESSVKNSVGRAAFVFFAIVSQVFWIYLAGRIDKKPALLVSLVVVLVGIALTALTFIVRAHIQTSTLFFFVLAGLAICGFGTGALYSLPISMYADCVSIERAQSGENNSGIFSGFMTLAYNISNCLALFVVGVLLDLIKFNPAQPVQALVVQNWMGVIVFVGCGLAIFGAFLIFRNYRLKRSEVLKARMKNQ
;
A
#
# COMPACT_ATOMS: atom_id res chain seq x y z
N MET A 1 -17.23 0.00 29.15
CA MET A 1 -18.15 -0.39 28.06
C MET A 1 -17.91 0.40 26.76
N ARG A 2 -18.01 1.74 26.71
CA ARG A 2 -17.83 2.50 25.44
C ARG A 2 -16.41 2.45 24.87
N SER A 3 -15.37 2.39 25.71
CA SER A 3 -13.96 2.26 25.30
C SER A 3 -13.62 0.85 24.78
N GLU A 4 -14.22 -0.19 25.34
CA GLU A 4 -14.03 -1.57 24.88
C GLU A 4 -14.70 -1.80 23.52
N GLU A 5 -15.90 -1.26 23.32
CA GLU A 5 -16.59 -1.36 22.03
C GLU A 5 -15.83 -0.65 20.89
N SER A 6 -15.23 0.50 21.16
CA SER A 6 -14.38 1.19 20.19
C SER A 6 -13.08 0.44 19.89
N SER A 7 -12.49 -0.20 20.89
CA SER A 7 -11.30 -1.04 20.73
C SER A 7 -11.59 -2.27 19.87
N VAL A 8 -12.72 -2.94 20.11
CA VAL A 8 -13.16 -4.09 19.31
C VAL A 8 -13.41 -3.69 17.86
N LYS A 9 -14.12 -2.59 17.60
CA LYS A 9 -14.37 -2.09 16.23
C LYS A 9 -13.07 -1.78 15.47
N ASN A 10 -12.10 -1.16 16.15
CA ASN A 10 -10.79 -0.89 15.56
C ASN A 10 -10.00 -2.17 15.27
N SER A 11 -10.09 -3.17 16.15
CA SER A 11 -9.44 -4.47 15.95
C SER A 11 -10.05 -5.24 14.78
N VAL A 12 -11.38 -5.22 14.64
CA VAL A 12 -12.10 -5.82 13.51
C VAL A 12 -11.70 -5.15 12.18
N GLY A 13 -11.61 -3.83 12.15
CA GLY A 13 -11.18 -3.10 10.95
C GLY A 13 -9.76 -3.48 10.50
N ARG A 14 -8.81 -3.58 11.45
CA ARG A 14 -7.43 -4.01 11.16
C ARG A 14 -7.38 -5.45 10.70
N ALA A 15 -8.10 -6.35 11.37
CA ALA A 15 -8.17 -7.76 11.00
C ALA A 15 -8.75 -7.94 9.59
N ALA A 16 -9.81 -7.22 9.25
CA ALA A 16 -10.38 -7.23 7.90
C ALA A 16 -9.37 -6.77 6.85
N PHE A 17 -8.68 -5.65 7.07
CA PHE A 17 -7.65 -5.15 6.16
C PHE A 17 -6.57 -6.20 5.90
N VAL A 18 -5.99 -6.78 6.95
CA VAL A 18 -4.92 -7.78 6.84
C VAL A 18 -5.42 -9.06 6.16
N PHE A 19 -6.62 -9.54 6.53
CA PHE A 19 -7.23 -10.72 5.90
C PHE A 19 -7.42 -10.52 4.39
N PHE A 20 -8.02 -9.42 3.97
CA PHE A 20 -8.20 -9.11 2.55
C PHE A 20 -6.88 -8.90 1.83
N ALA A 21 -5.85 -8.32 2.47
CA ALA A 21 -4.52 -8.19 1.89
C ALA A 21 -3.87 -9.55 1.63
N ILE A 22 -3.96 -10.50 2.56
CA ILE A 22 -3.38 -11.84 2.41
C ILE A 22 -4.12 -12.63 1.32
N VAL A 23 -5.45 -12.69 1.40
CA VAL A 23 -6.26 -13.45 0.43
C VAL A 23 -6.11 -12.89 -0.99
N SER A 24 -6.04 -11.57 -1.11
CA SER A 24 -5.90 -10.92 -2.42
C SER A 24 -4.55 -11.18 -3.10
N GLN A 25 -3.49 -11.52 -2.36
CA GLN A 25 -2.18 -11.82 -2.97
C GLN A 25 -2.27 -12.97 -3.98
N VAL A 26 -3.02 -14.03 -3.65
CA VAL A 26 -3.22 -15.17 -4.55
C VAL A 26 -3.92 -14.72 -5.85
N PHE A 27 -4.95 -13.89 -5.71
CA PHE A 27 -5.66 -13.32 -6.86
C PHE A 27 -4.73 -12.47 -7.74
N TRP A 28 -3.93 -11.58 -7.14
CA TRP A 28 -3.04 -10.69 -7.88
C TRP A 28 -1.89 -11.43 -8.57
N ILE A 29 -1.33 -12.47 -7.94
CA ILE A 29 -0.31 -13.32 -8.56
C ILE A 29 -0.89 -14.05 -9.78
N TYR A 30 -2.10 -14.61 -9.65
CA TYR A 30 -2.80 -15.25 -10.76
C TYR A 30 -3.10 -14.27 -11.90
N LEU A 31 -3.60 -13.09 -11.58
CA LEU A 31 -3.89 -12.04 -12.55
C LEU A 31 -2.63 -11.57 -13.28
N ALA A 32 -1.53 -11.35 -12.55
CA ALA A 32 -0.24 -10.97 -13.12
C ALA A 32 0.35 -12.05 -14.05
N GLY A 33 0.04 -13.32 -13.79
CA GLY A 33 0.37 -14.43 -14.70
C GLY A 33 -0.38 -14.37 -16.04
N ARG A 34 -1.59 -13.81 -16.07
CA ARG A 34 -2.44 -13.71 -17.29
C ARG A 34 -2.22 -12.42 -18.08
N ILE A 35 -2.19 -11.27 -17.42
CA ILE A 35 -2.23 -9.94 -18.07
C ILE A 35 -0.82 -9.34 -18.18
N ASP A 36 0.10 -9.71 -17.34
CA ASP A 36 1.43 -9.18 -17.05
C ASP A 36 1.48 -8.44 -15.69
N LYS A 37 2.68 -8.36 -15.11
CA LYS A 37 2.89 -7.79 -13.76
C LYS A 37 2.62 -6.29 -13.71
N LYS A 38 3.05 -5.56 -14.76
CA LYS A 38 2.87 -4.11 -14.84
C LYS A 38 1.40 -3.68 -14.84
N PRO A 39 0.53 -4.13 -15.75
CA PRO A 39 -0.88 -3.74 -15.74
C PRO A 39 -1.59 -4.22 -14.46
N ALA A 40 -1.27 -5.40 -13.95
CA ALA A 40 -1.83 -5.88 -12.67
C ALA A 40 -1.49 -4.94 -11.51
N LEU A 41 -0.24 -4.46 -11.44
CA LEU A 41 0.19 -3.48 -10.43
C LEU A 41 -0.53 -2.14 -10.59
N LEU A 42 -0.66 -1.63 -11.83
CA LEU A 42 -1.37 -0.36 -12.07
C LEU A 42 -2.86 -0.44 -11.68
N VAL A 43 -3.51 -1.57 -11.99
CA VAL A 43 -4.91 -1.79 -11.56
C VAL A 43 -5.02 -1.84 -10.04
N SER A 44 -4.09 -2.50 -9.35
CA SER A 44 -4.09 -2.54 -7.89
C SER A 44 -3.92 -1.16 -7.25
N LEU A 45 -3.05 -0.31 -7.82
CA LEU A 45 -2.89 1.08 -7.35
C LEU A 45 -4.20 1.88 -7.49
N VAL A 46 -4.92 1.70 -8.61
CA VAL A 46 -6.25 2.33 -8.78
C VAL A 46 -7.25 1.80 -7.75
N VAL A 47 -7.27 0.50 -7.48
CA VAL A 47 -8.14 -0.10 -6.44
C VAL A 47 -7.84 0.50 -5.07
N VAL A 48 -6.57 0.67 -4.70
CA VAL A 48 -6.18 1.32 -3.43
C VAL A 48 -6.64 2.77 -3.39
N LEU A 49 -6.47 3.52 -4.49
CA LEU A 49 -6.96 4.91 -4.57
C LEU A 49 -8.48 5.01 -4.36
N VAL A 50 -9.25 4.11 -4.96
CA VAL A 50 -10.70 4.03 -4.75
C VAL A 50 -11.03 3.73 -3.29
N GLY A 51 -10.33 2.81 -2.64
CA GLY A 51 -10.51 2.49 -1.23
C GLY A 51 -10.18 3.68 -0.31
N ILE A 52 -9.09 4.41 -0.59
CA ILE A 52 -8.72 5.64 0.11
C ILE A 52 -9.79 6.72 -0.09
N ALA A 53 -10.28 6.91 -1.31
CA ALA A 53 -11.33 7.89 -1.61
C ALA A 53 -12.64 7.57 -0.88
N LEU A 54 -13.03 6.30 -0.83
CA LEU A 54 -14.21 5.86 -0.09
C LEU A 54 -14.08 6.11 1.41
N THR A 55 -12.95 5.76 2.02
CA THR A 55 -12.70 6.04 3.44
C THR A 55 -12.60 7.53 3.74
N ALA A 56 -12.02 8.33 2.86
CA ALA A 56 -11.98 9.78 2.97
C ALA A 56 -13.39 10.40 2.89
N LEU A 57 -14.21 9.93 1.96
CA LEU A 57 -15.60 10.37 1.82
C LEU A 57 -16.40 10.06 3.10
N THR A 58 -16.27 8.85 3.65
CA THR A 58 -16.94 8.50 4.92
C THR A 58 -16.45 9.35 6.08
N PHE A 59 -15.18 9.73 6.10
CA PHE A 59 -14.63 10.63 7.09
C PHE A 59 -15.24 12.05 7.01
N ILE A 60 -15.47 12.57 5.81
CA ILE A 60 -16.09 13.89 5.58
C ILE A 60 -17.55 13.87 6.00
N VAL A 61 -18.30 12.83 5.62
CA VAL A 61 -19.77 12.74 5.84
C VAL A 61 -20.14 12.20 7.23
N ARG A 62 -19.15 11.87 8.07
CA ARG A 62 -19.34 11.25 9.39
C ARG A 62 -20.32 11.99 10.32
N ALA A 63 -20.47 13.30 10.15
CA ALA A 63 -21.38 14.12 10.96
C ALA A 63 -22.87 13.91 10.62
N HIS A 64 -23.18 13.38 9.44
CA HIS A 64 -24.54 13.24 8.91
C HIS A 64 -25.03 11.78 8.88
N ILE A 65 -24.15 10.82 9.17
CA ILE A 65 -24.46 9.39 9.05
C ILE A 65 -24.52 8.74 10.43
N GLN A 66 -25.46 7.82 10.61
CA GLN A 66 -25.61 7.02 11.83
C GLN A 66 -24.35 6.15 12.06
N THR A 67 -23.91 6.03 13.30
CA THR A 67 -22.65 5.34 13.68
C THR A 67 -22.56 3.91 13.17
N SER A 68 -23.65 3.16 13.14
CA SER A 68 -23.66 1.78 12.63
C SER A 68 -23.39 1.73 11.13
N THR A 69 -24.04 2.59 10.35
CA THR A 69 -23.85 2.68 8.91
C THR A 69 -22.43 3.16 8.55
N LEU A 70 -21.91 4.13 9.30
CA LEU A 70 -20.55 4.63 9.16
C LEU A 70 -19.51 3.51 9.32
N PHE A 71 -19.71 2.62 10.30
CA PHE A 71 -18.80 1.49 10.53
C PHE A 71 -18.72 0.57 9.32
N PHE A 72 -19.84 0.22 8.68
CA PHE A 72 -19.87 -0.62 7.48
C PHE A 72 -19.16 0.04 6.28
N PHE A 73 -19.34 1.35 6.07
CA PHE A 73 -18.64 2.07 4.99
C PHE A 73 -17.13 2.13 5.22
N VAL A 74 -16.69 2.38 6.44
CA VAL A 74 -15.26 2.33 6.80
C VAL A 74 -14.70 0.92 6.60
N LEU A 75 -15.42 -0.11 7.03
CA LEU A 75 -15.01 -1.49 6.86
C LEU A 75 -14.88 -1.88 5.38
N ALA A 76 -15.84 -1.48 4.55
CA ALA A 76 -15.80 -1.69 3.10
C ALA A 76 -14.60 -0.97 2.46
N GLY A 77 -14.34 0.28 2.82
CA GLY A 77 -13.18 1.02 2.34
C GLY A 77 -11.86 0.37 2.74
N LEU A 78 -11.72 -0.09 3.99
CA LEU A 78 -10.56 -0.82 4.47
C LEU A 78 -10.38 -2.16 3.76
N ALA A 79 -11.46 -2.89 3.48
CA ALA A 79 -11.41 -4.14 2.74
C ALA A 79 -10.92 -3.93 1.30
N ILE A 80 -11.40 -2.89 0.61
CA ILE A 80 -10.95 -2.51 -0.73
C ILE A 80 -9.48 -2.09 -0.71
N CYS A 81 -9.06 -1.27 0.26
CA CYS A 81 -7.65 -0.92 0.44
C CYS A 81 -6.80 -2.16 0.69
N GLY A 82 -7.23 -3.05 1.59
CA GLY A 82 -6.54 -4.32 1.87
C GLY A 82 -6.41 -5.18 0.63
N PHE A 83 -7.48 -5.32 -0.14
CA PHE A 83 -7.46 -6.08 -1.39
C PHE A 83 -6.45 -5.51 -2.40
N GLY A 84 -6.40 -4.19 -2.60
CA GLY A 84 -5.43 -3.55 -3.50
C GLY A 84 -3.99 -3.65 -3.00
N THR A 85 -3.75 -3.48 -1.69
CA THR A 85 -2.39 -3.52 -1.11
C THR A 85 -1.74 -4.90 -1.19
N GLY A 86 -2.51 -5.99 -1.29
CA GLY A 86 -1.95 -7.33 -1.52
C GLY A 86 -1.06 -7.43 -2.75
N ALA A 87 -1.38 -6.73 -3.83
CA ALA A 87 -0.52 -6.63 -5.01
C ALA A 87 0.77 -5.84 -4.74
N LEU A 88 0.69 -4.77 -3.93
CA LEU A 88 1.84 -3.91 -3.62
C LEU A 88 2.92 -4.63 -2.80
N TYR A 89 2.56 -5.68 -2.07
CA TYR A 89 3.52 -6.52 -1.38
C TYR A 89 4.18 -7.56 -2.29
N SER A 90 3.42 -8.17 -3.19
CA SER A 90 3.90 -9.33 -3.97
C SER A 90 4.50 -8.96 -5.33
N LEU A 91 3.88 -8.04 -6.08
CA LEU A 91 4.27 -7.75 -7.45
C LEU A 91 5.60 -6.99 -7.57
N PRO A 92 5.93 -5.95 -6.76
CA PRO A 92 7.21 -5.27 -6.85
C PRO A 92 8.39 -6.19 -6.59
N ILE A 93 8.28 -7.10 -5.61
CA ILE A 93 9.33 -8.09 -5.32
C ILE A 93 9.51 -9.03 -6.51
N SER A 94 8.40 -9.47 -7.12
CA SER A 94 8.44 -10.32 -8.32
C SER A 94 9.00 -9.60 -9.54
N MET A 95 8.72 -8.31 -9.73
CA MET A 95 9.30 -7.49 -10.81
C MET A 95 10.79 -7.26 -10.59
N TYR A 96 11.21 -7.04 -9.35
CA TYR A 96 12.60 -6.94 -8.97
C TYR A 96 13.38 -8.23 -9.30
N ALA A 97 12.85 -9.41 -8.95
CA ALA A 97 13.48 -10.69 -9.29
C ALA A 97 13.63 -10.88 -10.80
N ASP A 98 12.71 -10.36 -11.62
CA ASP A 98 12.85 -10.36 -13.08
C ASP A 98 14.01 -9.47 -13.55
N CYS A 99 14.20 -8.29 -12.95
CA CYS A 99 15.33 -7.41 -13.27
C CYS A 99 16.68 -8.09 -12.98
N VAL A 100 16.80 -8.75 -11.80
CA VAL A 100 18.00 -9.51 -11.44
C VAL A 100 18.27 -10.67 -12.42
N SER A 101 17.21 -11.35 -12.85
CA SER A 101 17.33 -12.45 -13.83
C SER A 101 17.84 -11.96 -15.19
N ILE A 102 17.40 -10.77 -15.63
CA ILE A 102 17.84 -10.17 -16.89
C ILE A 102 19.28 -9.71 -16.79
N GLU A 103 19.65 -9.05 -15.71
CA GLU A 103 21.01 -8.61 -15.48
C GLU A 103 21.99 -9.80 -15.50
N ARG A 104 21.67 -10.88 -14.78
CA ARG A 104 22.47 -12.11 -14.81
C ARG A 104 22.62 -12.70 -16.21
N ALA A 105 21.57 -12.64 -17.03
CA ALA A 105 21.62 -13.13 -18.42
C ALA A 105 22.51 -12.26 -19.33
N GLN A 106 22.69 -10.98 -18.99
CA GLN A 106 23.49 -10.02 -19.75
C GLN A 106 24.94 -10.00 -19.28
N SER A 107 25.21 -9.95 -17.98
CA SER A 107 26.54 -9.84 -17.38
C SER A 107 27.25 -11.20 -17.29
N GLY A 108 26.50 -12.30 -17.18
CA GLY A 108 27.05 -13.63 -16.91
C GLY A 108 27.44 -13.82 -15.43
N GLU A 109 27.35 -12.80 -14.61
CA GLU A 109 27.71 -12.82 -13.19
C GLU A 109 26.51 -12.90 -12.27
N ASN A 110 26.69 -13.47 -11.07
CA ASN A 110 25.62 -13.56 -10.09
C ASN A 110 25.69 -12.42 -9.06
N ASN A 111 25.21 -11.23 -9.45
CA ASN A 111 25.20 -10.04 -8.62
C ASN A 111 23.93 -9.90 -7.75
N SER A 112 23.17 -11.00 -7.56
CA SER A 112 21.91 -10.99 -6.82
C SER A 112 22.04 -10.46 -5.39
N GLY A 113 23.17 -10.68 -4.72
CA GLY A 113 23.44 -10.15 -3.38
C GLY A 113 23.54 -8.63 -3.34
N ILE A 114 24.21 -8.02 -4.33
CA ILE A 114 24.35 -6.56 -4.44
C ILE A 114 22.96 -5.92 -4.66
N PHE A 115 22.19 -6.48 -5.58
CA PHE A 115 20.84 -6.02 -5.85
C PHE A 115 19.91 -6.14 -4.63
N SER A 116 19.96 -7.26 -3.90
CA SER A 116 19.17 -7.47 -2.69
C SER A 116 19.58 -6.49 -1.59
N GLY A 117 20.86 -6.23 -1.40
CA GLY A 117 21.39 -5.23 -0.48
C GLY A 117 20.88 -3.83 -0.80
N PHE A 118 20.94 -3.44 -2.09
CA PHE A 118 20.44 -2.13 -2.53
C PHE A 118 18.93 -1.97 -2.32
N MET A 119 18.13 -3.00 -2.64
CA MET A 119 16.69 -2.98 -2.41
C MET A 119 16.36 -2.83 -0.92
N THR A 120 17.05 -3.59 -0.05
CA THR A 120 16.86 -3.53 1.40
C THR A 120 17.25 -2.15 1.95
N LEU A 121 18.36 -1.58 1.47
CA LEU A 121 18.80 -0.25 1.85
C LEU A 121 17.76 0.82 1.45
N ALA A 122 17.30 0.80 0.20
CA ALA A 122 16.29 1.73 -0.30
C ALA A 122 14.97 1.62 0.51
N TYR A 123 14.54 0.39 0.82
CA TYR A 123 13.36 0.14 1.65
C TYR A 123 13.52 0.72 3.06
N ASN A 124 14.66 0.51 3.72
CA ASN A 124 14.90 1.01 5.08
C ASN A 124 15.00 2.54 5.11
N ILE A 125 15.69 3.15 4.14
CA ILE A 125 15.75 4.62 4.02
C ILE A 125 14.35 5.20 3.83
N SER A 126 13.54 4.61 2.96
CA SER A 126 12.17 5.05 2.71
C SER A 126 11.30 4.95 3.96
N ASN A 127 11.42 3.86 4.74
CA ASN A 127 10.69 3.71 6.02
C ASN A 127 11.12 4.76 7.05
N CYS A 128 12.44 4.97 7.23
CA CYS A 128 12.95 5.98 8.15
C CYS A 128 12.45 7.38 7.78
N LEU A 129 12.51 7.73 6.49
CA LEU A 129 12.02 9.01 5.99
C LEU A 129 10.51 9.18 6.20
N ALA A 130 9.72 8.13 5.93
CA ALA A 130 8.29 8.15 6.14
C ALA A 130 7.93 8.35 7.62
N LEU A 131 8.58 7.63 8.53
CA LEU A 131 8.37 7.77 9.98
C LEU A 131 8.77 9.16 10.48
N PHE A 132 9.89 9.70 9.98
CA PHE A 132 10.33 11.05 10.30
C PHE A 132 9.30 12.10 9.88
N VAL A 133 8.84 12.04 8.62
CA VAL A 133 7.84 12.97 8.09
C VAL A 133 6.53 12.86 8.89
N VAL A 134 6.06 11.66 9.18
CA VAL A 134 4.84 11.46 9.99
C VAL A 134 5.03 12.03 11.40
N GLY A 135 6.20 11.81 12.04
CA GLY A 135 6.50 12.36 13.35
C GLY A 135 6.44 13.89 13.38
N VAL A 136 7.09 14.55 12.42
CA VAL A 136 7.04 16.02 12.28
C VAL A 136 5.62 16.52 12.05
N LEU A 137 4.84 15.86 11.21
CA LEU A 137 3.45 16.25 10.93
C LEU A 137 2.56 16.10 12.17
N LEU A 138 2.75 15.03 12.96
CA LEU A 138 2.00 14.84 14.22
C LEU A 138 2.36 15.91 15.27
N ASP A 139 3.63 16.31 15.35
CA ASP A 139 4.06 17.39 16.23
C ASP A 139 3.47 18.74 15.83
N LEU A 140 3.47 19.06 14.54
CA LEU A 140 2.85 20.29 13.99
C LEU A 140 1.37 20.43 14.33
N ILE A 141 0.61 19.34 14.34
CA ILE A 141 -0.81 19.34 14.72
C ILE A 141 -1.04 19.24 16.22
N LYS A 142 0.04 19.24 17.04
CA LYS A 142 0.02 19.10 18.49
C LYS A 142 -0.73 17.83 18.96
N PHE A 143 -0.45 16.71 18.29
CA PHE A 143 -0.99 15.41 18.69
C PHE A 143 -0.45 15.00 20.05
N ASN A 144 -1.34 14.67 20.99
CA ASN A 144 -0.97 14.23 22.33
C ASN A 144 -1.33 12.75 22.54
N PRO A 145 -0.35 11.83 22.54
CA PRO A 145 -0.60 10.40 22.68
C PRO A 145 -1.19 10.01 24.05
N ALA A 146 -1.03 10.85 25.08
CA ALA A 146 -1.56 10.59 26.40
C ALA A 146 -3.07 10.88 26.51
N GLN A 147 -3.66 11.56 25.54
CA GLN A 147 -5.11 11.85 25.54
C GLN A 147 -5.87 10.77 24.79
N PRO A 148 -6.87 10.09 25.42
CA PRO A 148 -7.64 9.04 24.76
C PRO A 148 -8.55 9.57 23.64
N VAL A 149 -8.93 10.86 23.71
CA VAL A 149 -9.72 11.54 22.68
C VAL A 149 -9.05 12.85 22.32
N GLN A 150 -8.65 12.98 21.07
CA GLN A 150 -8.05 14.22 20.55
C GLN A 150 -9.13 15.27 20.26
N ALA A 151 -8.75 16.54 20.31
CA ALA A 151 -9.61 17.64 19.88
C ALA A 151 -10.06 17.45 18.42
N LEU A 152 -11.29 17.87 18.07
CA LEU A 152 -11.84 17.71 16.72
C LEU A 152 -10.94 18.29 15.63
N VAL A 153 -10.26 19.40 15.92
CA VAL A 153 -9.30 20.03 14.99
C VAL A 153 -8.14 19.08 14.70
N VAL A 154 -7.56 18.47 15.73
CA VAL A 154 -6.46 17.51 15.61
C VAL A 154 -6.91 16.26 14.84
N GLN A 155 -8.10 15.73 15.15
CA GLN A 155 -8.67 14.59 14.41
C GLN A 155 -8.86 14.89 12.93
N ASN A 156 -9.34 16.09 12.57
CA ASN A 156 -9.52 16.50 11.19
C ASN A 156 -8.18 16.59 10.45
N TRP A 157 -7.17 17.22 11.06
CA TRP A 157 -5.84 17.29 10.48
C TRP A 157 -5.17 15.94 10.32
N MET A 158 -5.32 15.04 11.30
CA MET A 158 -4.86 13.65 11.16
C MET A 158 -5.50 12.96 9.94
N GLY A 159 -6.81 13.13 9.77
CA GLY A 159 -7.51 12.60 8.59
C GLY A 159 -6.92 13.16 7.29
N VAL A 160 -6.72 14.47 7.20
CA VAL A 160 -6.13 15.12 6.02
C VAL A 160 -4.72 14.58 5.75
N ILE A 161 -3.85 14.52 6.76
CA ILE A 161 -2.48 14.01 6.63
C ILE A 161 -2.48 12.57 6.08
N VAL A 162 -3.31 11.69 6.64
CA VAL A 162 -3.38 10.29 6.22
C VAL A 162 -3.91 10.18 4.80
N PHE A 163 -5.06 10.79 4.49
CA PHE A 163 -5.69 10.60 3.17
C PHE A 163 -4.93 11.30 2.05
N VAL A 164 -4.45 12.51 2.27
CA VAL A 164 -3.65 13.24 1.27
C VAL A 164 -2.27 12.62 1.12
N GLY A 165 -1.60 12.27 2.23
CA GLY A 165 -0.27 11.65 2.21
C GLY A 165 -0.28 10.30 1.50
N CYS A 166 -1.19 9.40 1.87
CA CYS A 166 -1.35 8.11 1.20
C CYS A 166 -1.78 8.26 -0.27
N GLY A 167 -2.71 9.18 -0.56
CA GLY A 167 -3.16 9.45 -1.92
C GLY A 167 -2.01 9.93 -2.82
N LEU A 168 -1.19 10.87 -2.36
CA LEU A 168 -0.03 11.38 -3.10
C LEU A 168 1.04 10.30 -3.29
N ALA A 169 1.32 9.48 -2.26
CA ALA A 169 2.28 8.39 -2.36
C ALA A 169 1.85 7.35 -3.41
N ILE A 170 0.59 6.92 -3.39
CA ILE A 170 0.04 5.97 -4.36
C ILE A 170 0.00 6.56 -5.76
N PHE A 171 -0.39 7.83 -5.90
CA PHE A 171 -0.39 8.51 -7.19
C PHE A 171 1.03 8.66 -7.75
N GLY A 172 2.01 9.02 -6.92
CA GLY A 172 3.42 9.05 -7.30
C GLY A 172 3.93 7.67 -7.76
N ALA A 173 3.61 6.61 -7.02
CA ALA A 173 3.91 5.25 -7.43
C ALA A 173 3.25 4.88 -8.77
N PHE A 174 2.00 5.27 -8.99
CA PHE A 174 1.31 5.06 -10.28
C PHE A 174 2.05 5.71 -11.44
N LEU A 175 2.50 6.97 -11.30
CA LEU A 175 3.26 7.67 -12.33
C LEU A 175 4.59 7.00 -12.64
N ILE A 176 5.32 6.55 -11.60
CA ILE A 176 6.60 5.85 -11.75
C ILE A 176 6.40 4.52 -12.48
N PHE A 177 5.46 3.69 -12.04
CA PHE A 177 5.21 2.38 -12.65
C PHE A 177 4.59 2.47 -14.04
N ARG A 178 3.84 3.53 -14.35
CA ARG A 178 3.34 3.77 -15.71
C ARG A 178 4.49 3.84 -16.73
N ASN A 179 5.61 4.43 -16.35
CA ASN A 179 6.79 4.60 -17.23
C ASN A 179 7.72 3.36 -17.27
N TYR A 180 7.48 2.36 -16.44
CA TYR A 180 8.24 1.11 -16.46
C TYR A 180 8.07 0.36 -17.80
N ARG A 181 9.17 -0.01 -18.48
CA ARG A 181 9.14 -0.50 -19.87
C ARG A 181 9.49 -1.98 -20.05
N LEU A 182 9.85 -2.69 -19.00
CA LEU A 182 10.29 -4.08 -19.09
C LEU A 182 9.12 -4.99 -19.53
N LYS A 183 9.31 -5.72 -20.65
CA LYS A 183 8.30 -6.61 -21.22
C LYS A 183 8.50 -8.05 -20.76
N ARG A 184 7.41 -8.79 -20.57
CA ARG A 184 7.43 -10.23 -20.23
C ARG A 184 8.27 -11.06 -21.19
N SER A 185 8.27 -10.73 -22.49
CA SER A 185 9.06 -11.42 -23.52
C SER A 185 10.57 -11.34 -23.28
N GLU A 186 11.08 -10.23 -22.74
CA GLU A 186 12.48 -10.04 -22.40
C GLU A 186 12.88 -10.88 -21.19
N VAL A 187 12.00 -10.93 -20.18
CA VAL A 187 12.19 -11.77 -18.99
C VAL A 187 12.25 -13.26 -19.36
N LEU A 188 11.34 -13.72 -20.22
CA LEU A 188 11.32 -15.12 -20.67
C LEU A 188 12.60 -15.49 -21.47
N LYS A 189 13.05 -14.60 -22.35
CA LYS A 189 14.31 -14.82 -23.09
C LYS A 189 15.51 -14.89 -22.16
N ALA A 190 15.59 -14.01 -21.15
CA ALA A 190 16.65 -14.02 -20.16
C ALA A 190 16.66 -15.30 -19.31
N ARG A 191 15.48 -15.80 -18.90
CA ARG A 191 15.36 -17.05 -18.14
C ARG A 191 15.80 -18.27 -18.94
N MET A 192 15.45 -18.34 -20.25
CA MET A 192 15.89 -19.44 -21.12
C MET A 192 17.40 -19.43 -21.37
N LYS A 193 18.04 -18.28 -21.34
CA LYS A 193 19.51 -18.15 -21.51
C LYS A 193 20.27 -18.59 -20.24
N ASN A 194 19.64 -18.56 -19.07
CA ASN A 194 20.24 -18.92 -17.78
C ASN A 194 20.05 -20.40 -17.38
N GLN A 195 19.32 -21.19 -18.18
CA GLN A 195 19.19 -22.65 -18.08
C GLN A 195 20.24 -23.36 -18.96
#